data_dc9049a806e4ba66e453ac0f2f4339a9
#
_entry.id   dc9049a806e4ba66e453ac0f2f4339a9
#
_cell.length_a   1.000
_cell.length_b   1.000
_cell.length_c   1.000
_cell.angle_alpha   90.00
_cell.angle_beta   90.00
_cell.angle_gamma   90.00
#
_symmetry.space_group_name_H-M   'P 1'
#
loop_
_entity.id
_entity.type
_entity.pdbx_description
1 polymer ?
#
loop_
_entity_poly.entity_id
_entity_poly.type
_entity_poly.pdbx_seq_one_letter_code
_entity_poly.pdbx_strand_id
1 'polypeptide(L)'
;MTVLDALIRVQREMDGSIGFRCSCRVGMCGTCAVQVNRIPRLMCSTLVKTLDAEVVTVEPLPHYPVIKDVAVSLAPFFAQWRRAQAAFRPKHADAPTLAIIGKDSRFRQLAATKRDCITCGACYAACSITGMNVRYLGPAAINKALLRVLDPRDAARADRLKTLDQSSDGVWRCHTQFNCTAVCPRKIDLTDSIVRVKRALLRPGKALTV
;
A
#
# COMPACT_ATOMS: atom_id res chain seq x y z
N MET A 1 5.81 25.98 1.19
CA MET A 1 4.45 25.65 0.72
C MET A 1 4.46 24.21 0.21
N THR A 2 3.50 23.41 0.61
CA THR A 2 3.27 22.06 0.07
C THR A 2 2.36 22.11 -1.15
N VAL A 3 2.30 21.02 -1.91
CA VAL A 3 1.33 20.89 -3.03
C VAL A 3 -0.11 21.01 -2.52
N LEU A 4 -0.40 20.48 -1.30
CA LEU A 4 -1.71 20.63 -0.69
C LEU A 4 -2.05 22.11 -0.40
N ASP A 5 -1.10 22.87 0.14
CA ASP A 5 -1.32 24.29 0.42
C ASP A 5 -1.61 25.08 -0.86
N ALA A 6 -0.90 24.75 -1.96
CA ALA A 6 -1.13 25.36 -3.26
C ALA A 6 -2.55 25.06 -3.78
N LEU A 7 -3.02 23.81 -3.70
CA LEU A 7 -4.38 23.45 -4.13
C LEU A 7 -5.47 24.10 -3.25
N ILE A 8 -5.23 24.20 -1.93
CA ILE A 8 -6.15 24.91 -1.03
C ILE A 8 -6.22 26.39 -1.42
N ARG A 9 -5.09 26.99 -1.78
CA ARG A 9 -5.07 28.39 -2.25
C ARG A 9 -5.82 28.56 -3.55
N VAL A 10 -5.57 27.70 -4.55
CA VAL A 10 -6.31 27.72 -5.83
C VAL A 10 -7.81 27.58 -5.59
N GLN A 11 -8.23 26.64 -4.72
CA GLN A 11 -9.65 26.44 -4.40
C GLN A 11 -10.29 27.67 -3.77
N ARG A 12 -9.56 28.42 -2.92
CA ARG A 12 -10.10 29.59 -2.22
C ARG A 12 -10.10 30.85 -3.05
N GLU A 13 -9.06 31.04 -3.89
CA GLU A 13 -8.80 32.33 -4.54
C GLU A 13 -9.13 32.30 -6.04
N MET A 14 -9.21 31.12 -6.68
CA MET A 14 -9.34 31.01 -8.14
C MET A 14 -10.55 30.18 -8.57
N ASP A 15 -10.67 28.92 -8.09
CA ASP A 15 -11.74 28.01 -8.50
C ASP A 15 -12.21 27.13 -7.34
N GLY A 16 -13.30 27.55 -6.70
CA GLY A 16 -13.90 26.81 -5.58
C GLY A 16 -14.48 25.44 -5.92
N SER A 17 -14.56 25.11 -7.21
CA SER A 17 -15.12 23.83 -7.68
C SER A 17 -14.16 22.67 -7.64
N ILE A 18 -12.84 22.91 -7.50
CA ILE A 18 -11.81 21.88 -7.53
C ILE A 18 -12.01 20.83 -6.41
N GLY A 19 -12.12 19.56 -6.82
CA GLY A 19 -12.32 18.43 -5.95
C GLY A 19 -11.01 17.70 -5.60
N PHE A 20 -10.61 17.73 -4.34
CA PHE A 20 -9.51 16.93 -3.81
C PHE A 20 -9.80 16.45 -2.39
N ARG A 21 -8.99 15.50 -1.89
CA ARG A 21 -9.13 14.97 -0.53
C ARG A 21 -7.98 15.38 0.35
N CYS A 22 -8.27 15.84 1.56
CA CYS A 22 -7.27 16.04 2.60
C CYS A 22 -7.87 15.78 3.98
N SER A 23 -7.01 15.43 4.95
CA SER A 23 -7.42 15.23 6.34
C SER A 23 -6.29 15.64 7.29
N CYS A 24 -5.34 14.77 7.62
CA CYS A 24 -4.34 15.00 8.67
C CYS A 24 -3.32 16.11 8.38
N ARG A 25 -3.04 16.43 7.12
CA ARG A 25 -2.07 17.42 6.62
C ARG A 25 -0.60 17.21 7.05
N VAL A 26 -0.29 16.04 7.65
CA VAL A 26 1.03 15.69 8.22
C VAL A 26 1.56 14.33 7.74
N GLY A 27 1.08 13.83 6.60
CA GLY A 27 1.58 12.58 5.99
C GLY A 27 1.16 11.29 6.68
N MET A 28 0.19 11.29 7.60
CA MET A 28 -0.20 10.12 8.39
C MET A 28 -1.38 9.33 7.82
N CYS A 29 -2.39 9.99 7.25
CA CYS A 29 -3.64 9.32 6.87
C CYS A 29 -3.67 8.77 5.43
N GLY A 30 -2.79 9.23 4.55
CA GLY A 30 -2.75 8.81 3.15
C GLY A 30 -3.85 9.38 2.24
N THR A 31 -4.83 10.12 2.78
CA THR A 31 -6.03 10.57 2.07
C THR A 31 -5.73 11.51 0.90
N CYS A 32 -4.66 12.31 1.01
CA CYS A 32 -4.26 13.30 0.01
C CYS A 32 -3.29 12.74 -1.05
N ALA A 33 -3.30 11.43 -1.29
CA ALA A 33 -2.47 10.84 -2.33
C ALA A 33 -2.98 11.19 -3.73
N VAL A 34 -2.09 11.70 -4.57
CA VAL A 34 -2.34 12.09 -5.96
C VAL A 34 -1.08 11.80 -6.80
N GLN A 35 -1.15 11.98 -8.10
CA GLN A 35 0.03 12.00 -8.95
C GLN A 35 0.54 13.45 -9.07
N VAL A 36 1.81 13.69 -8.72
CA VAL A 36 2.48 14.99 -8.88
C VAL A 36 3.64 14.80 -9.84
N ASN A 37 3.66 15.52 -10.95
CA ASN A 37 4.67 15.37 -12.02
C ASN A 37 4.88 13.87 -12.37
N ARG A 38 3.79 13.15 -12.62
CA ARG A 38 3.72 11.72 -12.95
C ARG A 38 4.21 10.75 -11.86
N ILE A 39 4.46 11.22 -10.65
CA ILE A 39 4.88 10.37 -9.53
C ILE A 39 3.80 10.39 -8.44
N PRO A 40 3.24 9.23 -8.03
CA PRO A 40 2.31 9.15 -6.90
C PRO A 40 2.96 9.63 -5.60
N ARG A 41 2.35 10.64 -4.95
CA ARG A 41 2.86 11.29 -3.73
C ARG A 41 1.71 11.73 -2.83
N LEU A 42 2.02 12.06 -1.57
CA LEU A 42 1.09 12.74 -0.67
C LEU A 42 1.25 14.24 -0.85
N MET A 43 0.18 14.95 -1.20
CA MET A 43 0.22 16.40 -1.39
C MET A 43 0.71 17.15 -0.15
N CYS A 44 0.29 16.72 1.05
CA CYS A 44 0.61 17.41 2.31
C CYS A 44 2.07 17.30 2.75
N SER A 45 2.83 16.35 2.22
CA SER A 45 4.26 16.17 2.52
C SER A 45 5.18 16.46 1.34
N THR A 46 4.63 16.85 0.18
CA THR A 46 5.40 17.19 -1.01
C THR A 46 5.58 18.71 -1.07
N LEU A 47 6.81 19.17 -0.88
CA LEU A 47 7.16 20.59 -0.96
C LEU A 47 7.29 21.00 -2.42
N VAL A 48 6.62 22.09 -2.83
CA VAL A 48 6.70 22.63 -4.21
C VAL A 48 8.13 22.91 -4.61
N LYS A 49 8.92 23.53 -3.73
CA LYS A 49 10.32 23.87 -3.99
C LYS A 49 11.24 22.68 -4.28
N THR A 50 10.83 21.46 -3.89
CA THR A 50 11.64 20.24 -4.11
C THR A 50 11.31 19.54 -5.41
N LEU A 51 10.36 20.06 -6.20
CA LEU A 51 9.95 19.44 -7.45
C LEU A 51 10.81 19.85 -8.65
N ASP A 52 11.63 20.91 -8.48
CA ASP A 52 12.57 21.44 -9.48
C ASP A 52 11.93 21.53 -10.88
N ALA A 53 10.76 22.18 -10.95
CA ALA A 53 9.97 22.32 -12.16
C ALA A 53 9.27 23.68 -12.20
N GLU A 54 9.27 24.33 -13.34
CA GLU A 54 8.53 25.59 -13.57
C GLU A 54 7.01 25.38 -13.45
N VAL A 55 6.52 24.23 -13.92
CA VAL A 55 5.12 23.85 -13.86
C VAL A 55 4.95 22.58 -13.05
N VAL A 56 4.09 22.61 -12.06
CA VAL A 56 3.73 21.45 -11.25
C VAL A 56 2.38 20.90 -11.71
N THR A 57 2.39 19.70 -12.28
CA THR A 57 1.16 19.01 -12.67
C THR A 57 0.64 18.16 -11.50
N VAL A 58 -0.66 18.28 -11.24
CA VAL A 58 -1.35 17.45 -10.21
C VAL A 58 -2.49 16.72 -10.89
N GLU A 59 -2.42 15.40 -10.87
CA GLU A 59 -3.33 14.50 -11.59
C GLU A 59 -3.93 13.47 -10.62
N PRO A 60 -5.09 12.87 -10.95
CA PRO A 60 -5.62 11.76 -10.17
C PRO A 60 -4.64 10.58 -10.17
N LEU A 61 -4.66 9.78 -9.10
CA LEU A 61 -3.89 8.54 -9.05
C LEU A 61 -4.28 7.62 -10.22
N PRO A 62 -3.33 7.15 -11.04
CA PRO A 62 -3.62 6.22 -12.13
C PRO A 62 -4.15 4.88 -11.62
N HIS A 63 -4.88 4.17 -12.47
CA HIS A 63 -5.50 2.86 -12.22
C HIS A 63 -6.66 2.89 -11.23
N TYR A 64 -7.19 4.07 -10.92
CA TYR A 64 -8.39 4.26 -10.10
C TYR A 64 -9.47 5.01 -10.86
N PRO A 65 -10.76 4.68 -10.67
CA PRO A 65 -11.85 5.49 -11.22
C PRO A 65 -11.83 6.90 -10.61
N VAL A 66 -11.88 7.90 -11.47
CA VAL A 66 -11.97 9.30 -11.05
C VAL A 66 -13.39 9.60 -10.59
N ILE A 67 -13.52 10.26 -9.43
CA ILE A 67 -14.79 10.75 -8.91
C ILE A 67 -15.00 12.19 -9.35
N LYS A 68 -13.99 13.03 -9.09
CA LYS A 68 -13.96 14.43 -9.50
C LYS A 68 -12.51 14.93 -9.44
N ASP A 69 -12.05 15.58 -10.49
CA ASP A 69 -10.70 16.16 -10.63
C ASP A 69 -9.61 15.19 -10.16
N VAL A 70 -8.93 15.49 -9.05
CA VAL A 70 -7.88 14.60 -8.52
C VAL A 70 -8.37 13.62 -7.44
N ALA A 71 -9.66 13.62 -7.13
CA ALA A 71 -10.27 12.68 -6.20
C ALA A 71 -10.66 11.37 -6.90
N VAL A 72 -10.14 10.24 -6.42
CA VAL A 72 -10.39 8.91 -7.00
C VAL A 72 -11.11 7.98 -6.03
N SER A 73 -11.75 6.93 -6.57
CA SER A 73 -12.33 5.83 -5.79
C SER A 73 -11.26 4.78 -5.49
N LEU A 74 -10.98 4.54 -4.21
CA LEU A 74 -10.08 3.47 -3.77
C LEU A 74 -10.75 2.09 -3.71
N ALA A 75 -11.97 1.94 -4.23
CA ALA A 75 -12.70 0.67 -4.21
C ALA A 75 -11.89 -0.50 -4.83
N PRO A 76 -11.20 -0.35 -5.98
CA PRO A 76 -10.37 -1.43 -6.54
C PRO A 76 -9.26 -1.87 -5.60
N PHE A 77 -8.58 -0.93 -4.95
CA PHE A 77 -7.52 -1.21 -3.97
C PHE A 77 -8.05 -2.04 -2.77
N PHE A 78 -9.17 -1.63 -2.19
CA PHE A 78 -9.75 -2.34 -1.05
C PHE A 78 -10.39 -3.68 -1.46
N ALA A 79 -10.83 -3.84 -2.71
CA ALA A 79 -11.25 -5.14 -3.23
C ALA A 79 -10.08 -6.13 -3.21
N GLN A 80 -8.90 -5.74 -3.68
CA GLN A 80 -7.71 -6.59 -3.65
C GLN A 80 -7.23 -6.85 -2.21
N TRP A 81 -7.35 -5.87 -1.33
CA TRP A 81 -7.05 -6.02 0.10
C TRP A 81 -7.91 -7.11 0.76
N ARG A 82 -9.21 -7.14 0.45
CA ARG A 82 -10.13 -8.20 0.93
C ARG A 82 -9.79 -9.56 0.33
N ARG A 83 -9.52 -9.62 -0.98
CA ARG A 83 -9.13 -10.86 -1.68
C ARG A 83 -7.84 -11.45 -1.13
N ALA A 84 -6.87 -10.64 -0.77
CA ALA A 84 -5.63 -11.08 -0.14
C ALA A 84 -5.81 -11.55 1.32
N GLN A 85 -7.05 -11.56 1.83
CA GLN A 85 -7.39 -11.95 3.20
C GLN A 85 -6.54 -11.21 4.26
N ALA A 86 -6.42 -9.90 4.10
CA ALA A 86 -5.54 -9.06 4.93
C ALA A 86 -6.00 -8.89 6.38
N ALA A 87 -7.22 -9.32 6.73
CA ALA A 87 -7.73 -9.30 8.09
C ALA A 87 -7.09 -10.39 8.97
N PHE A 88 -6.86 -10.09 10.24
CA PHE A 88 -6.35 -11.04 11.22
C PHE A 88 -7.42 -12.08 11.60
N ARG A 89 -7.04 -13.35 11.69
CA ARG A 89 -7.89 -14.45 12.17
C ARG A 89 -7.19 -15.11 13.37
N PRO A 90 -7.67 -14.92 14.61
CA PRO A 90 -6.99 -15.46 15.79
C PRO A 90 -7.06 -16.99 15.81
N LYS A 91 -5.98 -17.65 16.27
CA LYS A 91 -5.96 -19.10 16.53
C LYS A 91 -6.85 -19.48 17.71
N HIS A 92 -6.88 -18.64 18.73
CA HIS A 92 -7.62 -18.84 19.96
C HIS A 92 -8.46 -17.59 20.21
N ALA A 93 -9.72 -17.62 19.78
CA ALA A 93 -10.63 -16.47 19.93
C ALA A 93 -10.96 -16.22 21.41
N ASP A 94 -11.04 -17.28 22.22
CA ASP A 94 -11.46 -17.26 23.62
C ASP A 94 -10.28 -17.34 24.61
N ALA A 95 -9.06 -17.04 24.16
CA ALA A 95 -7.90 -17.09 25.03
C ALA A 95 -8.02 -16.04 26.16
N PRO A 96 -7.95 -16.45 27.45
CA PRO A 96 -8.15 -15.54 28.58
C PRO A 96 -6.98 -14.54 28.76
N THR A 97 -5.86 -14.76 28.06
CA THR A 97 -4.64 -13.95 28.18
C THR A 97 -4.24 -13.34 26.85
N LEU A 98 -3.66 -12.13 26.92
CA LEU A 98 -3.11 -11.45 25.75
C LEU A 98 -1.93 -12.25 25.17
N ALA A 99 -2.00 -12.57 23.89
CA ALA A 99 -0.91 -13.20 23.16
C ALA A 99 0.19 -12.17 22.84
N ILE A 100 1.18 -12.06 23.70
CA ILE A 100 2.28 -11.11 23.59
C ILE A 100 3.38 -11.68 22.68
N ILE A 101 3.81 -10.86 21.70
CA ILE A 101 4.99 -11.16 20.88
C ILE A 101 6.19 -10.42 21.46
N GLY A 102 7.19 -11.15 21.89
CA GLY A 102 8.42 -10.61 22.47
C GLY A 102 9.11 -9.61 21.51
N LYS A 103 9.78 -8.61 22.10
CA LYS A 103 10.47 -7.56 21.35
C LYS A 103 11.55 -8.10 20.41
N ASP A 104 12.20 -9.19 20.77
CA ASP A 104 13.32 -9.81 20.06
C ASP A 104 12.87 -10.88 19.04
N SER A 105 11.56 -11.10 18.90
CA SER A 105 11.08 -12.07 17.93
C SER A 105 11.32 -11.58 16.51
N ARG A 106 11.77 -12.48 15.64
CA ARG A 106 11.99 -12.21 14.21
C ARG A 106 10.74 -11.66 13.53
N PHE A 107 9.57 -12.14 13.90
CA PHE A 107 8.30 -11.61 13.38
C PHE A 107 8.14 -10.13 13.71
N ARG A 108 8.40 -9.73 14.98
CA ARG A 108 8.24 -8.32 15.39
C ARG A 108 9.23 -7.40 14.68
N GLN A 109 10.48 -7.84 14.50
CA GLN A 109 11.49 -7.09 13.76
C GLN A 109 11.07 -6.86 12.31
N LEU A 110 10.62 -7.90 11.60
CA LEU A 110 10.13 -7.76 10.22
C LEU A 110 8.85 -6.92 10.17
N ALA A 111 7.91 -7.14 11.10
CA ALA A 111 6.67 -6.40 11.16
C ALA A 111 6.89 -4.91 11.39
N ALA A 112 7.92 -4.52 12.16
CA ALA A 112 8.25 -3.11 12.41
C ALA A 112 8.50 -2.33 11.12
N THR A 113 9.13 -2.94 10.11
CA THR A 113 9.44 -2.29 8.83
C THR A 113 8.30 -2.31 7.81
N LYS A 114 7.24 -3.08 8.04
CA LYS A 114 6.20 -3.37 7.04
C LYS A 114 4.78 -3.03 7.48
N ARG A 115 4.53 -2.86 8.78
CA ARG A 115 3.18 -2.63 9.34
C ARG A 115 2.65 -1.23 9.14
N ASP A 116 3.52 -0.25 8.90
CA ASP A 116 3.20 1.19 8.90
C ASP A 116 2.47 1.66 7.62
N CYS A 117 1.88 0.72 6.88
CA CYS A 117 1.09 1.02 5.70
C CYS A 117 -0.15 1.84 6.06
N ILE A 118 -0.24 3.04 5.48
CA ILE A 118 -1.37 4.00 5.66
C ILE A 118 -2.45 3.87 4.59
N THR A 119 -2.43 2.83 3.79
CA THR A 119 -3.43 2.54 2.74
C THR A 119 -3.67 3.67 1.74
N CYS A 120 -2.65 4.48 1.46
CA CYS A 120 -2.75 5.65 0.57
C CYS A 120 -2.97 5.31 -0.91
N GLY A 121 -2.73 4.08 -1.34
CA GLY A 121 -2.92 3.64 -2.73
C GLY A 121 -1.78 4.00 -3.69
N ALA A 122 -0.77 4.79 -3.30
CA ALA A 122 0.32 5.23 -4.18
C ALA A 122 1.08 4.06 -4.84
N CYS A 123 1.37 2.99 -4.09
CA CYS A 123 2.06 1.82 -4.61
C CYS A 123 1.24 1.01 -5.62
N TYR A 124 -0.08 1.02 -5.50
CA TYR A 124 -1.00 0.43 -6.46
C TYR A 124 -1.01 1.28 -7.74
N ALA A 125 -1.10 2.58 -7.61
CA ALA A 125 -1.04 3.53 -8.71
C ALA A 125 0.29 3.46 -9.50
N ALA A 126 1.42 3.28 -8.81
CA ALA A 126 2.74 3.20 -9.46
C ALA A 126 3.03 1.83 -10.12
N CYS A 127 2.20 0.83 -9.88
CA CYS A 127 2.43 -0.52 -10.38
C CYS A 127 1.81 -0.69 -11.78
N SER A 128 2.64 -0.91 -12.81
CA SER A 128 2.17 -1.17 -14.17
C SER A 128 1.26 -2.40 -14.25
N ILE A 129 1.52 -3.42 -13.42
CA ILE A 129 0.74 -4.66 -13.42
C ILE A 129 -0.70 -4.42 -12.95
N THR A 130 -0.92 -3.52 -11.99
CA THR A 130 -2.30 -3.18 -11.55
C THR A 130 -3.11 -2.49 -12.65
N GLY A 131 -2.44 -1.70 -13.51
CA GLY A 131 -3.07 -1.08 -14.67
C GLY A 131 -3.40 -2.07 -15.79
N MET A 132 -2.59 -3.12 -15.94
CA MET A 132 -2.78 -4.14 -16.97
C MET A 132 -3.73 -5.28 -16.53
N ASN A 133 -3.77 -5.56 -15.23
CA ASN A 133 -4.58 -6.63 -14.66
C ASN A 133 -5.24 -6.16 -13.36
N VAL A 134 -6.50 -5.78 -13.48
CA VAL A 134 -7.33 -5.31 -12.34
C VAL A 134 -7.53 -6.37 -11.24
N ARG A 135 -7.27 -7.64 -11.55
CA ARG A 135 -7.36 -8.75 -10.60
C ARG A 135 -6.07 -8.98 -9.82
N TYR A 136 -4.95 -8.42 -10.24
CA TYR A 136 -3.69 -8.53 -9.50
C TYR A 136 -3.85 -7.96 -8.09
N LEU A 137 -3.46 -8.76 -7.08
CA LEU A 137 -3.62 -8.38 -5.66
C LEU A 137 -2.96 -7.06 -5.30
N GLY A 138 -1.86 -6.72 -5.96
CA GLY A 138 -1.14 -5.46 -5.75
C GLY A 138 -0.19 -5.47 -4.53
N PRO A 139 0.75 -4.51 -4.51
CA PRO A 139 1.86 -4.54 -3.55
C PRO A 139 1.43 -4.43 -2.09
N ALA A 140 0.51 -3.52 -1.76
CA ALA A 140 0.08 -3.28 -0.38
C ALA A 140 -0.70 -4.46 0.20
N ALA A 141 -1.59 -5.07 -0.59
CA ALA A 141 -2.38 -6.21 -0.15
C ALA A 141 -1.47 -7.44 0.11
N ILE A 142 -0.49 -7.68 -0.79
CA ILE A 142 0.50 -8.75 -0.61
C ILE A 142 1.36 -8.50 0.64
N ASN A 143 1.82 -7.26 0.86
CA ASN A 143 2.56 -6.90 2.07
C ASN A 143 1.76 -7.17 3.35
N LYS A 144 0.48 -6.81 3.35
CA LYS A 144 -0.38 -7.05 4.52
C LYS A 144 -0.66 -8.53 4.73
N ALA A 145 -0.90 -9.29 3.66
CA ALA A 145 -1.06 -10.73 3.74
C ALA A 145 0.20 -11.43 4.25
N LEU A 146 1.40 -11.00 3.81
CA LEU A 146 2.67 -11.51 4.34
C LEU A 146 2.77 -11.33 5.85
N LEU A 147 2.41 -10.16 6.38
CA LEU A 147 2.41 -9.92 7.83
C LEU A 147 1.50 -10.90 8.57
N ARG A 148 0.35 -11.27 7.99
CA ARG A 148 -0.56 -12.26 8.58
C ARG A 148 -0.02 -13.69 8.44
N VAL A 149 0.61 -14.02 7.32
CA VAL A 149 1.28 -15.31 7.11
C VAL A 149 2.40 -15.54 8.13
N LEU A 150 3.09 -14.49 8.54
CA LEU A 150 4.20 -14.53 9.49
C LEU A 150 3.76 -14.42 10.96
N ASP A 151 2.55 -13.93 11.22
CA ASP A 151 2.06 -13.76 12.60
C ASP A 151 1.78 -15.12 13.23
N PRO A 152 2.48 -15.51 14.30
CA PRO A 152 2.30 -16.82 14.93
C PRO A 152 0.91 -17.02 15.54
N ARG A 153 0.17 -15.94 15.77
CA ARG A 153 -1.18 -15.93 16.35
C ARG A 153 -2.28 -16.11 15.32
N ASP A 154 -1.94 -16.00 14.02
CA ASP A 154 -2.93 -16.06 12.93
C ASP A 154 -3.18 -17.50 12.47
N ALA A 155 -4.47 -17.89 12.39
CA ALA A 155 -4.89 -19.23 12.02
C ALA A 155 -4.91 -19.49 10.50
N ALA A 156 -5.03 -18.45 9.67
CA ALA A 156 -5.33 -18.60 8.25
C ALA A 156 -4.08 -18.57 7.33
N ARG A 157 -2.93 -18.98 7.84
CA ARG A 157 -1.65 -18.98 7.09
C ARG A 157 -1.75 -19.74 5.76
N ALA A 158 -2.26 -20.97 5.78
CA ALA A 158 -2.35 -21.84 4.59
C ALA A 158 -3.26 -21.25 3.52
N ASP A 159 -4.45 -20.77 3.91
CA ASP A 159 -5.42 -20.17 3.01
C ASP A 159 -4.86 -18.93 2.31
N ARG A 160 -4.12 -18.09 3.05
CA ARG A 160 -3.47 -16.91 2.48
C ARG A 160 -2.36 -17.27 1.51
N LEU A 161 -1.53 -18.24 1.83
CA LEU A 161 -0.49 -18.73 0.91
C LEU A 161 -1.12 -19.23 -0.37
N LYS A 162 -2.20 -20.01 -0.30
CA LYS A 162 -2.96 -20.49 -1.47
C LYS A 162 -3.51 -19.32 -2.30
N THR A 163 -4.02 -18.27 -1.65
CA THR A 163 -4.49 -17.06 -2.35
C THR A 163 -3.33 -16.30 -3.01
N LEU A 164 -2.18 -16.19 -2.35
CA LEU A 164 -1.00 -15.50 -2.87
C LEU A 164 -0.30 -16.26 -3.99
N ASP A 165 -0.47 -17.57 -4.06
CA ASP A 165 0.16 -18.48 -5.05
C ASP A 165 -0.56 -18.48 -6.41
N GLN A 166 -1.69 -17.81 -6.54
CA GLN A 166 -2.42 -17.78 -7.82
C GLN A 166 -1.57 -17.19 -8.94
N SER A 167 -1.44 -17.93 -10.05
CA SER A 167 -0.61 -17.55 -11.20
C SER A 167 -1.09 -16.29 -11.91
N SER A 168 -2.42 -16.13 -12.03
CA SER A 168 -3.05 -15.02 -12.74
C SER A 168 -3.11 -13.71 -11.94
N ASP A 169 -3.26 -13.79 -10.61
CA ASP A 169 -3.64 -12.66 -9.77
C ASP A 169 -2.70 -12.47 -8.57
N GLY A 170 -1.93 -13.48 -8.22
CA GLY A 170 -1.06 -13.54 -7.05
C GLY A 170 0.34 -12.96 -7.27
N VAL A 171 1.28 -13.38 -6.43
CA VAL A 171 2.65 -12.82 -6.39
C VAL A 171 3.46 -13.03 -7.67
N TRP A 172 3.12 -14.06 -8.46
CA TRP A 172 3.83 -14.41 -9.70
C TRP A 172 3.69 -13.38 -10.80
N ARG A 173 2.66 -12.54 -10.75
CA ARG A 173 2.48 -11.42 -11.69
C ARG A 173 3.45 -10.26 -11.44
N CYS A 174 4.09 -10.20 -10.29
CA CYS A 174 5.04 -9.14 -10.00
C CYS A 174 6.34 -9.33 -10.82
N HIS A 175 6.70 -8.31 -11.61
CA HIS A 175 7.92 -8.26 -12.41
C HIS A 175 9.10 -7.58 -11.69
N THR A 176 8.97 -7.30 -10.40
CA THR A 176 10.04 -6.76 -9.55
C THR A 176 10.61 -5.41 -10.06
N GLN A 177 9.73 -4.51 -10.50
CA GLN A 177 10.10 -3.20 -11.06
C GLN A 177 10.45 -2.15 -10.00
N PHE A 178 10.27 -2.43 -8.72
CA PHE A 178 10.54 -1.56 -7.55
C PHE A 178 9.69 -0.27 -7.47
N ASN A 179 8.88 0.08 -8.46
CA ASN A 179 8.08 1.31 -8.45
C ASN A 179 7.25 1.48 -7.17
N CYS A 180 6.65 0.39 -6.68
CA CYS A 180 5.84 0.40 -5.45
C CYS A 180 6.67 0.74 -4.21
N THR A 181 7.91 0.29 -4.13
CA THR A 181 8.85 0.60 -3.05
C THR A 181 9.29 2.06 -3.14
N ALA A 182 9.63 2.54 -4.35
CA ALA A 182 10.12 3.89 -4.59
C ALA A 182 9.10 4.98 -4.19
N VAL A 183 7.80 4.77 -4.45
CA VAL A 183 6.76 5.76 -4.16
C VAL A 183 6.17 5.65 -2.75
N CYS A 184 6.60 4.69 -1.93
CA CYS A 184 6.00 4.49 -0.63
C CYS A 184 6.33 5.63 0.35
N PRO A 185 5.34 6.44 0.80
CA PRO A 185 5.62 7.55 1.72
C PRO A 185 6.07 7.08 3.12
N ARG A 186 5.81 5.81 3.44
CA ARG A 186 6.25 5.16 4.68
C ARG A 186 7.54 4.36 4.52
N LYS A 187 8.21 4.46 3.36
CA LYS A 187 9.47 3.76 3.04
C LYS A 187 9.41 2.24 3.26
N ILE A 188 8.24 1.64 3.06
CA ILE A 188 8.08 0.19 3.15
C ILE A 188 8.67 -0.43 1.88
N ASP A 189 9.59 -1.37 2.05
CA ASP A 189 10.04 -2.19 0.93
C ASP A 189 9.00 -3.25 0.59
N LEU A 190 8.10 -2.85 -0.33
CA LEU A 190 7.00 -3.69 -0.81
C LEU A 190 7.50 -4.78 -1.76
N THR A 191 8.58 -4.51 -2.48
CA THR A 191 9.20 -5.48 -3.38
C THR A 191 9.80 -6.64 -2.59
N ASP A 192 10.53 -6.35 -1.50
CA ASP A 192 11.02 -7.38 -0.57
C ASP A 192 9.87 -8.23 -0.01
N SER A 193 8.74 -7.60 0.32
CA SER A 193 7.56 -8.34 0.80
C SER A 193 7.07 -9.36 -0.22
N ILE A 194 6.98 -8.99 -1.50
CA ILE A 194 6.56 -9.88 -2.57
C ILE A 194 7.58 -11.00 -2.81
N VAL A 195 8.87 -10.66 -2.83
CA VAL A 195 9.96 -11.62 -3.02
C VAL A 195 9.99 -12.65 -1.89
N ARG A 196 9.76 -12.24 -0.64
CA ARG A 196 9.66 -13.15 0.51
C ARG A 196 8.52 -14.15 0.34
N VAL A 197 7.35 -13.69 -0.12
CA VAL A 197 6.24 -14.62 -0.40
C VAL A 197 6.61 -15.59 -1.51
N LYS A 198 7.18 -15.14 -2.62
CA LYS A 198 7.65 -16.01 -3.71
C LYS A 198 8.62 -17.09 -3.20
N ARG A 199 9.62 -16.69 -2.42
CA ARG A 199 10.59 -17.64 -1.82
C ARG A 199 9.94 -18.67 -0.91
N ALA A 200 8.93 -18.25 -0.15
CA ALA A 200 8.18 -19.14 0.74
C ALA A 200 7.39 -20.21 -0.03
N LEU A 201 6.78 -19.81 -1.14
CA LEU A 201 6.01 -20.70 -2.00
C LEU A 201 6.90 -21.72 -2.72
N LEU A 202 8.11 -21.33 -3.11
CA LEU A 202 9.08 -22.23 -3.76
C LEU A 202 9.73 -23.23 -2.80
N ARG A 203 9.64 -23.01 -1.49
CA ARG A 203 10.24 -23.88 -0.47
C ARG A 203 9.22 -24.25 0.62
N PRO A 204 8.17 -25.00 0.26
CA PRO A 204 7.19 -25.47 1.22
C PRO A 204 7.90 -26.34 2.29
N GLY A 205 7.73 -26.00 3.56
CA GLY A 205 8.35 -26.71 4.69
C GLY A 205 9.60 -26.04 5.28
N LYS A 206 10.30 -25.14 4.60
CA LYS A 206 11.24 -24.24 5.26
C LYS A 206 10.45 -23.07 5.85
N ALA A 207 10.60 -22.85 7.15
CA ALA A 207 10.04 -21.66 7.78
C ALA A 207 10.35 -20.45 6.88
N LEU A 208 9.36 -19.57 6.68
CA LEU A 208 9.63 -18.22 6.20
C LEU A 208 10.65 -17.64 7.17
N THR A 209 11.93 -17.95 6.92
CA THR A 209 13.00 -17.42 7.72
C THR A 209 13.04 -15.93 7.50
N VAL A 210 12.73 -15.25 8.53
CA VAL A 210 12.91 -13.82 8.68
C VAL A 210 14.41 -13.52 8.64
#